data_536d970449bc2bb583e7794c8700cd1a
#
_entry.id   536d970449bc2bb583e7794c8700cd1a
#
_cell.length_a   1.000
_cell.length_b   1.000
_cell.length_c   1.000
_cell.angle_alpha   90.00
_cell.angle_beta   90.00
_cell.angle_gamma   90.00
#
_symmetry.space_group_name_H-M   'P 1'
#
loop_
_entity.id
_entity.type
_entity.pdbx_description
1 polymer ?
#
loop_
_entity_poly.entity_id
_entity_poly.type
_entity_poly.pdbx_seq_one_letter_code
_entity_poly.pdbx_strand_id
1 'polypeptide(L)'
;MVRTTLGVVIGTAASFILFTSQAPKIKAAEDVCQGSGKVANLDFTVKDINGKDVALNAFKGNVILLDFWATWCPPCKKEIPGFIQLYNTYKSRGLVVLGVSVDDSTSDVKKFMTQFKMNYPVLIGHDRDDLLRAFAPMPGYPTTFVIARDGRICSQHTGFLPLEQFEKKIKALL
;
A
#
# COMPACT_ATOMS: atom_id res chain seq x y z
N MET A 1 -73.56 -40.02 11.66
CA MET A 1 -72.15 -40.44 11.40
C MET A 1 -71.50 -39.35 10.66
N VAL A 2 -70.71 -38.53 11.32
CA VAL A 2 -69.99 -37.38 10.72
C VAL A 2 -68.48 -37.75 10.74
N ARG A 3 -67.89 -37.83 9.54
CA ARG A 3 -66.46 -38.04 9.38
C ARG A 3 -65.77 -36.67 9.19
N THR A 4 -64.97 -36.31 10.19
CA THR A 4 -64.11 -35.10 10.15
C THR A 4 -62.79 -35.50 9.54
N THR A 5 -62.43 -34.94 8.38
CA THR A 5 -61.10 -35.07 7.75
C THR A 5 -60.17 -33.94 8.22
N LEU A 6 -59.11 -34.32 8.87
CA LEU A 6 -58.03 -33.42 9.37
C LEU A 6 -57.04 -33.16 8.20
N GLY A 7 -57.01 -31.92 7.70
CA GLY A 7 -56.04 -31.49 6.69
C GLY A 7 -54.71 -31.12 7.37
N VAL A 8 -53.62 -31.81 6.93
CA VAL A 8 -52.27 -31.48 7.28
C VAL A 8 -51.71 -30.42 6.34
N VAL A 9 -51.41 -29.26 6.86
CA VAL A 9 -50.73 -28.17 6.12
C VAL A 9 -49.21 -28.38 6.28
N ILE A 10 -48.52 -28.80 5.22
CA ILE A 10 -47.07 -28.88 5.21
C ILE A 10 -46.53 -27.54 4.79
N GLY A 11 -46.07 -26.78 5.77
CA GLY A 11 -45.35 -25.51 5.53
C GLY A 11 -43.92 -25.78 5.07
N THR A 12 -43.60 -25.48 3.81
CA THR A 12 -42.22 -25.49 3.30
C THR A 12 -41.50 -24.21 3.71
N ALA A 13 -40.63 -24.31 4.72
CA ALA A 13 -39.72 -23.22 5.09
C ALA A 13 -38.63 -23.11 4.01
N ALA A 14 -38.69 -22.07 3.19
CA ALA A 14 -37.62 -21.73 2.28
C ALA A 14 -36.47 -21.08 3.08
N SER A 15 -35.40 -21.84 3.34
CA SER A 15 -34.16 -21.32 3.90
C SER A 15 -33.44 -20.48 2.86
N PHE A 16 -33.52 -19.15 2.99
CA PHE A 16 -32.66 -18.22 2.25
C PHE A 16 -31.22 -18.30 2.80
N ILE A 17 -30.36 -19.05 2.13
CA ILE A 17 -28.93 -19.05 2.39
C ILE A 17 -28.34 -17.81 1.74
N LEU A 18 -28.07 -16.77 2.54
CA LEU A 18 -27.28 -15.62 2.12
C LEU A 18 -25.81 -16.05 1.96
N PHE A 19 -25.42 -16.39 0.75
CA PHE A 19 -24.02 -16.58 0.39
C PHE A 19 -23.30 -15.24 0.40
N THR A 20 -22.62 -14.91 1.50
CA THR A 20 -21.70 -13.75 1.53
C THR A 20 -20.40 -14.14 0.85
N SER A 21 -20.23 -13.67 -0.38
CA SER A 21 -19.06 -13.91 -1.25
C SER A 21 -17.81 -13.09 -0.85
N GLN A 22 -17.43 -13.09 0.44
CA GLN A 22 -16.25 -12.34 0.90
C GLN A 22 -15.00 -13.18 1.19
N ALA A 23 -15.09 -14.50 1.17
CA ALA A 23 -14.00 -15.40 1.58
C ALA A 23 -12.68 -15.32 0.76
N PRO A 24 -12.65 -15.10 -0.57
CA PRO A 24 -11.39 -15.18 -1.31
C PRO A 24 -10.46 -13.97 -1.14
N LYS A 25 -10.99 -12.75 -0.86
CA LYS A 25 -10.16 -11.55 -0.69
C LYS A 25 -9.36 -11.53 0.60
N ILE A 26 -9.94 -12.02 1.69
CA ILE A 26 -9.29 -12.08 3.01
C ILE A 26 -8.10 -13.04 2.95
N LYS A 27 -8.27 -14.22 2.36
CA LYS A 27 -7.21 -15.23 2.24
C LYS A 27 -6.03 -14.76 1.38
N ALA A 28 -6.28 -14.03 0.29
CA ALA A 28 -5.22 -13.50 -0.58
C ALA A 28 -4.39 -12.42 0.14
N ALA A 29 -5.01 -11.55 0.95
CA ALA A 29 -4.33 -10.53 1.73
C ALA A 29 -3.48 -11.15 2.86
N GLU A 30 -3.99 -12.20 3.53
CA GLU A 30 -3.24 -12.95 4.55
C GLU A 30 -2.01 -13.63 3.95
N ASP A 31 -2.10 -14.21 2.77
CA ASP A 31 -1.00 -14.88 2.08
C ASP A 31 0.11 -13.89 1.69
N VAL A 32 -0.24 -12.67 1.28
CA VAL A 32 0.74 -11.60 0.95
C VAL A 32 1.41 -11.03 2.19
N CYS A 33 0.74 -10.99 3.34
CA CYS A 33 1.22 -10.39 4.58
C CYS A 33 1.91 -11.38 5.54
N GLN A 34 2.18 -12.62 5.15
CA GLN A 34 2.80 -13.64 6.02
C GLN A 34 4.23 -13.33 6.46
N GLY A 35 4.86 -12.25 5.96
CA GLY A 35 6.29 -12.00 6.14
C GLY A 35 6.71 -11.32 7.44
N SER A 36 5.93 -10.45 8.08
CA SER A 36 6.44 -9.71 9.25
C SER A 36 5.44 -9.48 10.39
N GLY A 37 4.15 -9.42 10.12
CA GLY A 37 3.15 -9.07 11.15
C GLY A 37 3.34 -7.68 11.81
N LYS A 38 4.43 -6.96 11.45
CA LYS A 38 4.78 -5.65 12.01
C LYS A 38 3.82 -4.60 11.48
N VAL A 39 3.27 -3.80 12.36
CA VAL A 39 2.50 -2.61 12.00
C VAL A 39 3.47 -1.47 11.68
N ALA A 40 3.27 -0.81 10.54
CA ALA A 40 4.04 0.36 10.17
C ALA A 40 3.76 1.51 11.15
N ASN A 41 4.81 2.13 11.67
CA ASN A 41 4.63 3.40 12.38
C ASN A 41 4.40 4.50 11.34
N LEU A 42 3.16 4.99 11.26
CA LEU A 42 2.77 6.08 10.38
C LEU A 42 2.54 7.41 11.15
N ASP A 43 2.89 7.48 12.43
CA ASP A 43 2.68 8.68 13.24
C ASP A 43 3.85 9.67 13.08
N PHE A 44 4.10 10.02 11.81
CA PHE A 44 5.08 11.02 11.39
C PHE A 44 4.41 12.12 10.56
N THR A 45 4.87 13.35 10.75
CA THR A 45 4.63 14.46 9.82
C THR A 45 5.94 14.77 9.11
N VAL A 46 5.91 14.75 7.78
CA VAL A 46 7.09 14.93 6.92
C VAL A 46 6.81 16.06 5.92
N LYS A 47 7.80 16.89 5.63
CA LYS A 47 7.66 17.92 4.60
C LYS A 47 7.60 17.29 3.20
N ASP A 48 6.67 17.75 2.38
CA ASP A 48 6.72 17.46 0.94
C ASP A 48 7.77 18.34 0.24
N ILE A 49 7.94 18.10 -1.05
CA ILE A 49 8.87 18.85 -1.91
C ILE A 49 8.60 20.37 -1.96
N ASN A 50 7.43 20.84 -1.54
CA ASN A 50 7.03 22.25 -1.51
C ASN A 50 7.09 22.82 -0.08
N GLY A 51 7.53 22.03 0.91
CA GLY A 51 7.62 22.41 2.32
C GLY A 51 6.30 22.29 3.08
N LYS A 52 5.26 21.70 2.47
CA LYS A 52 3.98 21.43 3.13
C LYS A 52 4.09 20.22 4.04
N ASP A 53 3.50 20.32 5.22
CA ASP A 53 3.39 19.20 6.16
C ASP A 53 2.44 18.13 5.65
N VAL A 54 2.90 16.88 5.63
CA VAL A 54 2.17 15.70 5.25
C VAL A 54 2.21 14.69 6.39
N ALA A 55 1.07 14.44 7.00
CA ALA A 55 0.92 13.43 8.04
C ALA A 55 0.75 12.05 7.39
N LEU A 56 1.66 11.10 7.68
CA LEU A 56 1.60 9.77 7.07
C LEU A 56 0.37 8.97 7.53
N ASN A 57 -0.11 9.22 8.74
CA ASN A 57 -1.32 8.58 9.27
C ASN A 57 -2.60 8.99 8.53
N ALA A 58 -2.60 10.09 7.77
CA ALA A 58 -3.71 10.47 6.89
C ALA A 58 -3.94 9.46 5.75
N PHE A 59 -2.97 8.60 5.47
CA PHE A 59 -3.07 7.57 4.45
C PHE A 59 -3.54 6.21 5.00
N LYS A 60 -3.78 6.08 6.31
CA LYS A 60 -4.38 4.86 6.90
C LYS A 60 -5.68 4.50 6.19
N GLY A 61 -5.94 3.20 6.02
CA GLY A 61 -7.09 2.69 5.25
C GLY A 61 -6.85 2.52 3.75
N ASN A 62 -5.70 3.00 3.24
CA ASN A 62 -5.25 2.74 1.88
C ASN A 62 -4.17 1.64 1.86
N VAL A 63 -3.97 1.04 0.69
CA VAL A 63 -2.74 0.27 0.42
C VAL A 63 -1.64 1.28 0.12
N ILE A 64 -0.52 1.21 0.85
CA ILE A 64 0.57 2.17 0.72
C ILE A 64 1.79 1.47 0.14
N LEU A 65 2.32 2.00 -0.96
CA LEU A 65 3.66 1.74 -1.44
C LEU A 65 4.56 2.86 -0.94
N LEU A 66 5.34 2.59 0.10
CA LEU A 66 6.28 3.55 0.70
C LEU A 66 7.68 3.20 0.24
N ASP A 67 8.31 4.12 -0.51
CA ASP A 67 9.61 3.93 -1.13
C ASP A 67 10.64 4.94 -0.59
N PHE A 68 11.74 4.44 -0.05
CA PHE A 68 12.90 5.24 0.33
C PHE A 68 13.93 5.18 -0.80
N TRP A 69 14.24 6.34 -1.37
CA TRP A 69 15.01 6.45 -2.61
C TRP A 69 15.91 7.68 -2.63
N ALA A 70 16.80 7.77 -3.64
CA ALA A 70 17.66 8.93 -3.85
C ALA A 70 17.87 9.21 -5.35
N THR A 71 18.17 10.48 -5.70
CA THR A 71 18.41 10.92 -7.07
C THR A 71 19.66 10.29 -7.71
N TRP A 72 20.65 9.96 -6.89
CA TRP A 72 21.91 9.33 -7.31
C TRP A 72 21.83 7.78 -7.37
N CYS A 73 20.70 7.17 -7.01
CA CYS A 73 20.51 5.74 -6.91
C CYS A 73 20.10 5.13 -8.27
N PRO A 74 20.96 4.37 -8.98
CA PRO A 74 20.62 3.82 -10.30
C PRO A 74 19.45 2.83 -10.30
N PRO A 75 19.32 1.89 -9.32
CA PRO A 75 18.16 1.01 -9.28
C PRO A 75 16.85 1.75 -8.98
N CYS A 76 16.87 2.86 -8.20
CA CYS A 76 15.70 3.71 -7.96
C CYS A 76 15.17 4.31 -9.28
N LYS A 77 16.07 4.78 -10.14
CA LYS A 77 15.72 5.31 -11.47
C LYS A 77 14.99 4.29 -12.35
N LYS A 78 15.27 3.00 -12.16
CA LYS A 78 14.61 1.91 -12.91
C LYS A 78 13.20 1.62 -12.39
N GLU A 79 12.94 1.80 -11.09
CA GLU A 79 11.64 1.48 -10.47
C GLU A 79 10.61 2.61 -10.62
N ILE A 80 11.04 3.87 -10.52
CA ILE A 80 10.17 5.04 -10.50
C ILE A 80 9.14 5.08 -11.65
N PRO A 81 9.50 4.78 -12.92
CA PRO A 81 8.50 4.71 -14.00
C PRO A 81 7.39 3.70 -13.73
N GLY A 82 7.72 2.56 -13.12
CA GLY A 82 6.76 1.56 -12.70
C GLY A 82 5.83 2.07 -11.59
N PHE A 83 6.34 2.80 -10.62
CA PHE A 83 5.53 3.39 -9.54
C PHE A 83 4.58 4.47 -10.05
N ILE A 84 4.99 5.26 -11.05
CA ILE A 84 4.11 6.20 -11.76
C ILE A 84 2.94 5.45 -12.42
N GLN A 85 3.22 4.33 -13.09
CA GLN A 85 2.21 3.48 -13.72
C GLN A 85 1.26 2.87 -12.68
N LEU A 86 1.77 2.31 -11.58
CA LEU A 86 0.95 1.76 -10.48
C LEU A 86 0.04 2.82 -9.89
N TYR A 87 0.58 4.01 -9.59
CA TYR A 87 -0.20 5.11 -9.05
C TYR A 87 -1.34 5.51 -9.98
N ASN A 88 -1.06 5.72 -11.28
CA ASN A 88 -2.08 6.06 -12.25
C ASN A 88 -3.19 5.00 -12.34
N THR A 89 -2.80 3.72 -12.30
CA THR A 89 -3.74 2.60 -12.48
C THR A 89 -4.60 2.36 -11.25
N TYR A 90 -4.04 2.53 -10.03
CA TYR A 90 -4.68 2.03 -8.82
C TYR A 90 -5.04 3.10 -7.78
N LYS A 91 -4.70 4.39 -7.97
CA LYS A 91 -5.04 5.47 -7.02
C LYS A 91 -6.53 5.56 -6.74
N SER A 92 -7.39 5.41 -7.75
CA SER A 92 -8.85 5.42 -7.58
C SER A 92 -9.39 4.19 -6.85
N ARG A 93 -8.58 3.14 -6.71
CA ARG A 93 -8.89 1.91 -5.96
C ARG A 93 -8.31 1.91 -4.55
N GLY A 94 -7.66 2.99 -4.14
CA GLY A 94 -7.09 3.16 -2.82
C GLY A 94 -5.61 2.74 -2.71
N LEU A 95 -4.84 2.84 -3.81
CA LEU A 95 -3.38 2.81 -3.73
C LEU A 95 -2.85 4.22 -3.49
N VAL A 96 -1.99 4.35 -2.51
CA VAL A 96 -1.14 5.53 -2.29
C VAL A 96 0.31 5.13 -2.55
N VAL A 97 1.03 5.92 -3.35
CA VAL A 97 2.48 5.82 -3.51
C VAL A 97 3.10 7.02 -2.81
N LEU A 98 4.06 6.77 -1.92
CA LEU A 98 4.79 7.80 -1.19
C LEU A 98 6.29 7.57 -1.42
N GLY A 99 6.96 8.50 -2.09
CA GLY A 99 8.40 8.47 -2.20
C GLY A 99 9.03 9.33 -1.10
N VAL A 100 9.91 8.75 -0.29
CA VAL A 100 10.72 9.48 0.70
C VAL A 100 12.12 9.62 0.13
N SER A 101 12.47 10.83 -0.31
CA SER A 101 13.82 11.13 -0.78
C SER A 101 14.76 11.32 0.39
N VAL A 102 15.89 10.63 0.36
CA VAL A 102 16.97 10.77 1.36
C VAL A 102 18.11 11.68 0.87
N ASP A 103 17.87 12.41 -0.23
CA ASP A 103 18.84 13.37 -0.78
C ASP A 103 19.00 14.61 0.10
N ASP A 104 20.18 15.21 0.06
CA ASP A 104 20.50 16.44 0.78
C ASP A 104 19.86 17.69 0.17
N SER A 105 19.55 17.65 -1.15
CA SER A 105 19.09 18.82 -1.91
C SER A 105 17.66 18.67 -2.41
N THR A 106 16.74 19.45 -1.82
CA THR A 106 15.36 19.58 -2.32
C THR A 106 15.30 20.06 -3.78
N SER A 107 16.27 20.93 -4.20
CA SER A 107 16.32 21.42 -5.59
C SER A 107 16.62 20.31 -6.58
N ASP A 108 17.49 19.37 -6.24
CA ASP A 108 17.84 18.25 -7.11
C ASP A 108 16.71 17.22 -7.16
N VAL A 109 16.02 17.00 -6.04
CA VAL A 109 14.79 16.19 -6.02
C VAL A 109 13.72 16.81 -6.95
N LYS A 110 13.52 18.13 -6.92
CA LYS A 110 12.57 18.82 -7.84
C LYS A 110 12.93 18.63 -9.31
N LYS A 111 14.21 18.81 -9.67
CA LYS A 111 14.70 18.58 -11.04
C LYS A 111 14.44 17.15 -11.48
N PHE A 112 14.78 16.20 -10.60
CA PHE A 112 14.59 14.77 -10.84
C PHE A 112 13.11 14.44 -11.05
N MET A 113 12.22 14.90 -10.17
CA MET A 113 10.77 14.70 -10.31
C MET A 113 10.24 15.20 -11.64
N THR A 114 10.71 16.38 -12.10
CA THR A 114 10.34 16.94 -13.39
C THR A 114 10.84 16.06 -14.54
N GLN A 115 12.10 15.64 -14.48
CA GLN A 115 12.73 14.78 -15.50
C GLN A 115 12.01 13.44 -15.64
N PHE A 116 11.67 12.80 -14.54
CA PHE A 116 11.00 11.48 -14.51
C PHE A 116 9.47 11.59 -14.57
N LYS A 117 8.91 12.83 -14.59
CA LYS A 117 7.45 13.08 -14.59
C LYS A 117 6.74 12.40 -13.42
N MET A 118 7.37 12.43 -12.23
CA MET A 118 6.78 11.84 -11.02
C MET A 118 5.48 12.58 -10.67
N ASN A 119 4.42 11.82 -10.42
CA ASN A 119 3.06 12.32 -10.23
C ASN A 119 2.40 11.87 -8.93
N TYR A 120 3.18 11.29 -8.04
CA TYR A 120 2.77 10.89 -6.70
C TYR A 120 3.51 11.73 -5.64
N PRO A 121 3.03 11.79 -4.38
CA PRO A 121 3.67 12.56 -3.32
C PRO A 121 5.12 12.16 -3.07
N VAL A 122 6.01 13.16 -3.05
CA VAL A 122 7.42 13.00 -2.68
C VAL A 122 7.67 13.82 -1.42
N LEU A 123 8.22 13.15 -0.42
CA LEU A 123 8.52 13.65 0.92
C LEU A 123 10.03 13.78 1.09
N ILE A 124 10.45 14.72 1.92
CA ILE A 124 11.86 14.97 2.21
C ILE A 124 12.24 14.21 3.48
N GLY A 125 13.07 13.18 3.29
CA GLY A 125 13.58 12.31 4.36
C GLY A 125 14.97 12.71 4.87
N HIS A 126 15.61 13.72 4.26
CA HIS A 126 16.86 14.27 4.74
C HIS A 126 16.68 14.83 6.17
N ASP A 127 17.63 14.61 7.06
CA ASP A 127 17.57 14.95 8.50
C ASP A 127 16.40 14.34 9.28
N ARG A 128 15.78 13.26 8.75
CA ARG A 128 14.69 12.53 9.40
C ARG A 128 15.13 11.14 9.86
N ASP A 129 16.21 11.10 10.64
CA ASP A 129 16.71 9.86 11.25
C ASP A 129 15.67 9.12 12.09
N ASP A 130 14.72 9.86 12.68
CA ASP A 130 13.58 9.29 13.40
C ASP A 130 12.71 8.43 12.49
N LEU A 131 12.37 8.95 11.31
CA LEU A 131 11.59 8.25 10.30
C LEU A 131 12.38 7.04 9.75
N LEU A 132 13.66 7.24 9.39
CA LEU A 132 14.49 6.17 8.84
C LEU A 132 14.65 5.03 9.84
N ARG A 133 14.86 5.32 11.12
CA ARG A 133 14.93 4.28 12.18
C ARG A 133 13.63 3.53 12.38
N ALA A 134 12.48 4.19 12.23
CA ALA A 134 11.17 3.53 12.38
C ALA A 134 10.93 2.43 11.33
N PHE A 135 11.54 2.58 10.15
CA PHE A 135 11.47 1.61 9.05
C PHE A 135 12.72 0.73 8.89
N ALA A 136 13.67 0.84 9.83
CA ALA A 136 14.88 0.01 9.80
C ALA A 136 14.56 -1.51 10.03
N PRO A 137 15.40 -2.43 9.52
CA PRO A 137 16.64 -2.17 8.79
C PRO A 137 16.39 -1.82 7.31
N MET A 138 17.14 -0.82 6.80
CA MET A 138 17.18 -0.46 5.39
C MET A 138 18.65 -0.49 4.92
N PRO A 139 19.13 -1.65 4.42
CA PRO A 139 20.55 -1.83 4.10
C PRO A 139 21.01 -1.06 2.84
N GLY A 140 20.10 -0.45 2.11
CA GLY A 140 20.39 0.34 0.91
C GLY A 140 19.12 0.90 0.26
N TYR A 141 19.29 1.53 -0.91
CA TYR A 141 18.20 2.13 -1.68
C TYR A 141 18.12 1.52 -3.09
N PRO A 142 16.89 1.41 -3.65
CA PRO A 142 15.63 1.69 -2.99
C PRO A 142 15.33 0.68 -1.88
N THR A 143 14.60 1.09 -0.84
CA THR A 143 13.92 0.16 0.06
C THR A 143 12.45 0.48 0.06
N THR A 144 11.65 -0.47 -0.42
CA THR A 144 10.22 -0.29 -0.66
C THR A 144 9.39 -1.18 0.24
N PHE A 145 8.40 -0.59 0.88
CA PHE A 145 7.42 -1.26 1.74
C PHE A 145 6.06 -1.29 1.06
N VAL A 146 5.39 -2.45 1.11
CA VAL A 146 3.96 -2.55 0.78
C VAL A 146 3.21 -2.72 2.09
N ILE A 147 2.35 -1.75 2.41
CA ILE A 147 1.59 -1.67 3.65
C ILE A 147 0.10 -1.87 3.33
N ALA A 148 -0.55 -2.79 4.01
CA ALA A 148 -1.97 -3.06 3.87
C ALA A 148 -2.84 -1.95 4.48
N ARG A 149 -4.14 -1.99 4.19
CA ARG A 149 -5.13 -1.02 4.70
C ARG A 149 -5.20 -0.96 6.23
N ASP A 150 -4.91 -2.06 6.92
CA ASP A 150 -4.86 -2.17 8.38
C ASP A 150 -3.54 -1.70 9.00
N GLY A 151 -2.60 -1.23 8.16
CA GLY A 151 -1.29 -0.74 8.57
C GLY A 151 -0.20 -1.81 8.71
N ARG A 152 -0.49 -3.10 8.46
CA ARG A 152 0.55 -4.15 8.48
C ARG A 152 1.49 -4.03 7.29
N ILE A 153 2.80 -4.16 7.56
CA ILE A 153 3.82 -4.28 6.52
C ILE A 153 3.73 -5.70 5.94
N CYS A 154 3.26 -5.81 4.71
CA CYS A 154 3.09 -7.07 4.00
C CYS A 154 4.33 -7.46 3.19
N SER A 155 5.15 -6.48 2.82
CA SER A 155 6.39 -6.72 2.09
C SER A 155 7.38 -5.59 2.35
N GLN A 156 8.65 -5.95 2.50
CA GLN A 156 9.80 -5.07 2.44
C GLN A 156 10.76 -5.64 1.40
N HIS A 157 11.29 -4.80 0.54
CA HIS A 157 12.29 -5.18 -0.45
C HIS A 157 13.35 -4.10 -0.57
N THR A 158 14.61 -4.50 -0.64
CA THR A 158 15.74 -3.60 -0.87
C THR A 158 16.35 -3.92 -2.22
N GLY A 159 16.62 -2.90 -3.01
CA GLY A 159 17.10 -3.00 -4.39
C GLY A 159 15.95 -3.04 -5.41
N PHE A 160 16.32 -3.12 -6.68
CA PHE A 160 15.36 -3.16 -7.80
C PHE A 160 14.47 -4.41 -7.76
N LEU A 161 13.17 -4.20 -7.87
CA LEU A 161 12.19 -5.26 -8.06
C LEU A 161 11.33 -4.96 -9.31
N PRO A 162 11.12 -5.93 -10.23
CA PRO A 162 10.25 -5.73 -11.38
C PRO A 162 8.83 -5.30 -11.00
N LEU A 163 8.25 -4.40 -11.80
CA LEU A 163 6.91 -3.82 -11.60
C LEU A 163 5.83 -4.87 -11.30
N GLU A 164 5.86 -5.97 -12.05
CA GLU A 164 4.85 -7.04 -11.95
C GLU A 164 4.81 -7.68 -10.57
N GLN A 165 5.95 -7.71 -9.88
CA GLN A 165 6.01 -8.26 -8.53
C GLN A 165 5.39 -7.31 -7.50
N PHE A 166 5.59 -6.00 -7.63
CA PHE A 166 4.87 -5.01 -6.82
C PHE A 166 3.38 -5.04 -7.13
N GLU A 167 3.03 -5.05 -8.41
CA GLU A 167 1.63 -5.06 -8.86
C GLU A 167 0.88 -6.26 -8.31
N LYS A 168 1.46 -7.46 -8.35
CA LYS A 168 0.87 -8.68 -7.78
C LYS A 168 0.54 -8.51 -6.29
N LYS A 169 1.47 -7.97 -5.50
CA LYS A 169 1.28 -7.73 -4.07
C LYS A 169 0.19 -6.68 -3.81
N ILE A 170 0.23 -5.57 -4.55
CA ILE A 170 -0.74 -4.48 -4.43
C ILE A 170 -2.15 -4.96 -4.79
N LYS A 171 -2.31 -5.68 -5.91
CA LYS A 171 -3.62 -6.23 -6.34
C LYS A 171 -4.27 -7.14 -5.30
N ALA A 172 -3.47 -7.90 -4.58
CA ALA A 172 -3.98 -8.80 -3.53
C ALA A 172 -4.50 -8.04 -2.29
N LEU A 173 -4.09 -6.77 -2.11
CA LEU A 173 -4.45 -5.91 -0.97
C LEU A 173 -5.56 -4.89 -1.31
N LEU A 174 -5.82 -4.62 -2.59
CA LEU A 174 -6.84 -3.70 -3.08
C LEU A 174 -8.25 -4.35 -3.12
#